data_ce16a65c5637cce834c4295c5ce30b80
#
_entry.id   ce16a65c5637cce834c4295c5ce30b80
#
_cell.length_a   1.000
_cell.length_b   1.000
_cell.length_c   1.000
_cell.angle_alpha   90.00
_cell.angle_beta   90.00
_cell.angle_gamma   90.00
#
_symmetry.space_group_name_H-M   'P 1'
#
loop_
_entity.id
_entity.type
_entity.pdbx_description
1 polymer ?
#
loop_
_entity_poly.entity_id
_entity_poly.type
_entity_poly.pdbx_seq_one_letter_code
_entity_poly.pdbx_strand_id
1 'polypeptide(L)'
;MHLFDLPKIDGHCHVLDPVRFPYPPEVPYHPAGQEVGTAAYLAQVMAAYGTKHALLVGPNSGYGTDNRCLLAAIAASPGRFKGIAGVANDTPASYLQELKAQGIVGIAFNYALHGLGHYADNAALMARLAELGMFVQVQFELRS
;
A
#
# COMPACT_ATOMS: atom_id res chain seq x y z
N MET A 1 -15.54 -18.01 -23.97
CA MET A 1 -14.90 -17.64 -22.70
C MET A 1 -15.37 -16.23 -22.36
N HIS A 2 -16.12 -16.09 -21.27
CA HIS A 2 -16.60 -14.79 -20.83
C HIS A 2 -15.44 -14.02 -20.15
N LEU A 3 -15.39 -12.70 -20.35
CA LEU A 3 -14.38 -11.83 -19.71
C LEU A 3 -14.34 -11.99 -18.17
N PHE A 4 -15.50 -12.30 -17.57
CA PHE A 4 -15.62 -12.53 -16.13
C PHE A 4 -14.96 -13.83 -15.66
N ASP A 5 -14.73 -14.80 -16.56
CA ASP A 5 -14.12 -16.09 -16.23
C ASP A 5 -12.59 -16.06 -16.29
N LEU A 6 -12.01 -14.99 -16.86
CA LEU A 6 -10.56 -14.81 -16.92
C LEU A 6 -10.00 -14.51 -15.53
N PRO A 7 -8.84 -15.07 -15.17
CA PRO A 7 -8.16 -14.69 -13.94
C PRO A 7 -7.76 -13.21 -14.00
N LYS A 8 -8.07 -12.48 -12.92
CA LYS A 8 -7.82 -11.03 -12.81
C LYS A 8 -6.83 -10.75 -11.70
N ILE A 9 -6.10 -9.65 -11.87
CA ILE A 9 -5.24 -9.06 -10.84
C ILE A 9 -5.74 -7.63 -10.60
N ASP A 10 -5.97 -7.28 -9.35
CA ASP A 10 -6.21 -5.90 -8.97
C ASP A 10 -4.85 -5.21 -8.76
N GLY A 11 -4.56 -4.21 -9.58
CA GLY A 11 -3.27 -3.50 -9.56
C GLY A 11 -3.16 -2.39 -8.51
N HIS A 12 -4.26 -2.03 -7.82
CA HIS A 12 -4.26 -1.00 -6.80
C HIS A 12 -5.53 -1.05 -5.94
N CYS A 13 -5.41 -1.53 -4.73
CA CYS A 13 -6.49 -1.45 -3.74
C CYS A 13 -5.93 -1.20 -2.34
N HIS A 14 -6.81 -0.79 -1.42
CA HIS A 14 -6.46 -0.52 -0.03
C HIS A 14 -7.15 -1.48 0.91
N VAL A 15 -6.53 -1.73 2.06
CA VAL A 15 -7.17 -2.40 3.21
C VAL A 15 -7.15 -1.48 4.41
N LEU A 16 -8.28 -1.42 5.11
CA LEU A 16 -8.51 -0.56 6.26
C LEU A 16 -9.18 -1.39 7.35
N ASP A 17 -8.59 -1.47 8.51
CA ASP A 17 -9.13 -2.19 9.67
C ASP A 17 -8.85 -1.38 10.95
N PRO A 18 -9.59 -0.28 11.17
CA PRO A 18 -9.34 0.61 12.30
C PRO A 18 -9.65 -0.02 13.67
N VAL A 19 -10.36 -1.14 13.69
CA VAL A 19 -10.64 -1.87 14.94
C VAL A 19 -9.38 -2.59 15.41
N ARG A 20 -8.64 -3.26 14.51
CA ARG A 20 -7.41 -3.97 14.84
C ARG A 20 -6.18 -3.08 14.77
N PHE A 21 -6.20 -2.10 13.89
CA PHE A 21 -5.11 -1.16 13.62
C PHE A 21 -5.68 0.26 13.66
N PRO A 22 -5.81 0.89 14.84
CA PRO A 22 -6.29 2.26 14.95
C PRO A 22 -5.43 3.22 14.11
N TYR A 23 -6.08 4.19 13.48
CA TYR A 23 -5.37 5.20 12.69
C TYR A 23 -4.42 6.02 13.58
N PRO A 24 -3.21 6.33 13.10
CA PRO A 24 -2.35 7.30 13.76
C PRO A 24 -3.05 8.66 13.87
N PRO A 25 -2.95 9.37 15.00
CA PRO A 25 -3.67 10.63 15.18
C PRO A 25 -3.22 11.77 14.26
N GLU A 26 -1.99 11.67 13.73
CA GLU A 26 -1.38 12.66 12.85
C GLU A 26 -1.80 12.53 11.38
N VAL A 27 -2.46 11.46 10.97
CA VAL A 27 -2.90 11.32 9.57
C VAL A 27 -4.10 12.21 9.28
N PRO A 28 -4.20 12.76 8.04
CA PRO A 28 -5.22 13.76 7.73
C PRO A 28 -6.63 13.20 7.57
N TYR A 29 -6.78 11.88 7.42
CA TYR A 29 -8.05 11.27 7.11
C TYR A 29 -8.25 9.94 7.85
N HIS A 30 -9.40 9.79 8.50
CA HIS A 30 -9.78 8.59 9.22
C HIS A 30 -11.02 7.95 8.58
N PRO A 31 -10.85 7.08 7.56
CA PRO A 31 -11.95 6.38 6.90
C PRO A 31 -12.87 5.68 7.87
N ALA A 32 -14.18 5.79 7.67
CA ALA A 32 -15.19 5.23 8.56
C ALA A 32 -16.41 4.68 7.79
N GLY A 33 -17.22 3.87 8.43
CA GLY A 33 -18.43 3.33 7.83
C GLY A 33 -18.17 2.52 6.57
N GLN A 34 -18.77 2.89 5.47
CA GLN A 34 -18.65 2.18 4.18
C GLN A 34 -17.28 2.31 3.51
N GLU A 35 -16.44 3.22 3.95
CA GLU A 35 -15.07 3.40 3.44
C GLU A 35 -14.10 2.37 4.03
N VAL A 36 -14.50 1.66 5.09
CA VAL A 36 -13.67 0.63 5.73
C VAL A 36 -13.80 -0.68 4.97
N GLY A 37 -12.70 -1.13 4.39
CA GLY A 37 -12.59 -2.40 3.69
C GLY A 37 -11.51 -3.29 4.30
N THR A 38 -11.89 -4.26 5.14
CA THR A 38 -10.93 -5.19 5.75
C THR A 38 -10.37 -6.17 4.73
N ALA A 39 -9.21 -6.77 5.02
CA ALA A 39 -8.63 -7.82 4.17
C ALA A 39 -9.58 -9.01 3.98
N ALA A 40 -10.37 -9.37 5.01
CA ALA A 40 -11.36 -10.43 4.91
C ALA A 40 -12.50 -10.07 3.94
N TYR A 41 -12.99 -8.83 3.99
CA TYR A 41 -14.01 -8.34 3.06
C TYR A 41 -13.47 -8.29 1.63
N LEU A 42 -12.26 -7.77 1.43
CA LEU A 42 -11.59 -7.76 0.12
C LEU A 42 -11.48 -9.18 -0.46
N ALA A 43 -11.11 -10.17 0.36
CA ALA A 43 -11.01 -11.56 -0.09
C ALA A 43 -12.35 -12.12 -0.60
N GLN A 44 -13.48 -11.74 0.04
CA GLN A 44 -14.83 -12.11 -0.43
C GLN A 44 -15.18 -11.45 -1.77
N VAL A 45 -14.91 -10.15 -1.90
CA VAL A 45 -15.11 -9.41 -3.15
C VAL A 45 -14.28 -10.02 -4.28
N MET A 46 -13.00 -10.28 -4.04
CA MET A 46 -12.11 -10.92 -5.01
C MET A 46 -12.62 -12.30 -5.45
N ALA A 47 -13.14 -13.11 -4.52
CA ALA A 47 -13.71 -14.41 -4.84
C ALA A 47 -14.95 -14.28 -5.73
N ALA A 48 -15.85 -13.33 -5.43
CA ALA A 48 -17.06 -13.07 -6.20
C ALA A 48 -16.77 -12.63 -7.65
N TYR A 49 -15.69 -11.88 -7.86
CA TYR A 49 -15.32 -11.32 -9.17
C TYR A 49 -14.21 -12.08 -9.89
N GLY A 50 -13.76 -13.22 -9.38
CA GLY A 50 -12.69 -14.03 -9.99
C GLY A 50 -11.30 -13.37 -9.96
N THR A 51 -11.07 -12.38 -9.07
CA THR A 51 -9.77 -11.74 -8.86
C THR A 51 -8.85 -12.66 -8.07
N LYS A 52 -7.70 -13.01 -8.60
CA LYS A 52 -6.78 -13.99 -8.01
C LYS A 52 -5.74 -13.34 -7.11
N HIS A 53 -5.19 -12.23 -7.54
CA HIS A 53 -4.13 -11.50 -6.83
C HIS A 53 -4.47 -10.02 -6.74
N ALA A 54 -3.89 -9.34 -5.76
CA ALA A 54 -4.00 -7.90 -5.62
C ALA A 54 -2.68 -7.26 -5.16
N LEU A 55 -2.46 -6.04 -5.62
CA LEU A 55 -1.44 -5.14 -5.13
C LEU A 55 -2.07 -4.21 -4.09
N LEU A 56 -1.80 -4.48 -2.82
CA LEU A 56 -2.31 -3.67 -1.72
C LEU A 56 -1.42 -2.43 -1.55
N VAL A 57 -1.99 -1.25 -1.63
CA VAL A 57 -1.27 -0.01 -1.43
C VAL A 57 -1.59 0.55 -0.04
N GLY A 58 -0.57 0.85 0.74
CA GLY A 58 -0.73 1.50 2.03
C GLY A 58 -1.36 2.88 1.85
N PRO A 59 -2.54 3.16 2.44
CA PRO A 59 -3.22 4.43 2.26
C PRO A 59 -2.51 5.51 3.06
N ASN A 60 -1.68 6.33 2.40
CA ASN A 60 -0.92 7.41 3.04
C ASN A 60 -1.83 8.38 3.81
N SER A 61 -3.06 8.61 3.34
CA SER A 61 -4.04 9.45 4.00
C SER A 61 -4.58 8.88 5.31
N GLY A 62 -4.69 7.54 5.40
CA GLY A 62 -5.30 6.85 6.56
C GLY A 62 -4.29 6.24 7.52
N TYR A 63 -3.17 5.71 7.04
CA TYR A 63 -2.15 5.07 7.86
C TYR A 63 -0.76 5.71 7.78
N GLY A 64 -0.52 6.60 6.80
CA GLY A 64 0.78 7.25 6.65
C GLY A 64 1.91 6.23 6.44
N THR A 65 2.85 6.20 7.38
CA THR A 65 3.97 5.23 7.40
C THR A 65 3.70 4.00 8.27
N ASP A 66 2.51 3.88 8.86
CA ASP A 66 2.12 2.68 9.61
C ASP A 66 1.66 1.57 8.67
N ASN A 67 2.54 0.61 8.43
CA ASN A 67 2.29 -0.49 7.51
C ASN A 67 1.68 -1.74 8.19
N ARG A 68 1.34 -1.71 9.49
CA ARG A 68 0.90 -2.90 10.23
C ARG A 68 -0.35 -3.54 9.64
N CYS A 69 -1.35 -2.76 9.25
CA CYS A 69 -2.58 -3.26 8.62
C CYS A 69 -2.27 -3.95 7.28
N LEU A 70 -1.45 -3.31 6.43
CA LEU A 70 -1.00 -3.83 5.14
C LEU A 70 -0.25 -5.16 5.29
N LEU A 71 0.74 -5.22 6.19
CA LEU A 71 1.56 -6.40 6.43
C LEU A 71 0.73 -7.57 6.99
N ALA A 72 -0.21 -7.29 7.90
CA ALA A 72 -1.13 -8.29 8.42
C ALA A 72 -2.03 -8.88 7.32
N ALA A 73 -2.50 -8.06 6.37
CA ALA A 73 -3.30 -8.52 5.24
C ALA A 73 -2.49 -9.44 4.31
N ILE A 74 -1.24 -9.10 4.02
CA ILE A 74 -0.33 -9.93 3.20
C ILE A 74 -0.07 -11.27 3.89
N ALA A 75 0.26 -11.25 5.18
CA ALA A 75 0.53 -12.44 5.97
C ALA A 75 -0.67 -13.39 6.07
N ALA A 76 -1.89 -12.83 6.16
CA ALA A 76 -3.12 -13.62 6.22
C ALA A 76 -3.51 -14.32 4.90
N SER A 77 -2.89 -13.94 3.78
CA SER A 77 -3.22 -14.49 2.45
C SER A 77 -1.95 -14.77 1.64
N PRO A 78 -1.12 -15.74 2.04
CA PRO A 78 0.15 -16.02 1.40
C PRO A 78 0.01 -16.24 -0.11
N GLY A 79 0.84 -15.56 -0.89
CA GLY A 79 0.87 -15.68 -2.35
C GLY A 79 -0.23 -14.90 -3.09
N ARG A 80 -1.26 -14.39 -2.41
CA ARG A 80 -2.35 -13.62 -3.05
C ARG A 80 -2.06 -12.14 -3.13
N PHE A 81 -1.37 -11.59 -2.13
CA PHE A 81 -1.12 -10.15 -2.04
C PHE A 81 0.37 -9.82 -2.11
N LYS A 82 0.67 -8.72 -2.76
CA LYS A 82 1.91 -7.96 -2.63
C LYS A 82 1.56 -6.56 -2.14
N GLY A 83 2.54 -5.85 -1.56
CA GLY A 83 2.28 -4.54 -0.96
C GLY A 83 3.14 -3.42 -1.52
N ILE A 84 2.58 -2.21 -1.49
CA ILE A 84 3.26 -0.94 -1.65
C ILE A 84 3.15 -0.22 -0.30
N ALA A 85 4.27 0.04 0.34
CA ALA A 85 4.28 0.62 1.69
C ALA A 85 4.44 2.15 1.66
N GLY A 86 4.01 2.82 2.74
CA GLY A 86 4.40 4.19 3.04
C GLY A 86 5.64 4.21 3.93
N VAL A 87 6.63 5.06 3.62
CA VAL A 87 7.85 5.20 4.44
C VAL A 87 8.34 6.66 4.45
N ALA A 88 9.13 7.02 5.45
CA ALA A 88 9.82 8.30 5.50
C ALA A 88 11.06 8.32 4.59
N ASN A 89 11.51 9.52 4.18
CA ASN A 89 12.66 9.69 3.27
C ASN A 89 13.98 9.14 3.87
N ASP A 90 14.12 9.16 5.18
CA ASP A 90 15.30 8.70 5.91
C ASP A 90 15.26 7.21 6.30
N THR A 91 14.24 6.49 5.87
CA THR A 91 14.05 5.06 6.19
C THR A 91 15.31 4.24 5.86
N PRO A 92 15.86 3.49 6.85
CA PRO A 92 17.09 2.73 6.68
C PRO A 92 16.89 1.51 5.78
N ALA A 93 17.97 1.09 5.11
CA ALA A 93 17.96 -0.08 4.21
C ALA A 93 17.53 -1.37 4.93
N SER A 94 17.86 -1.55 6.20
CA SER A 94 17.45 -2.72 7.00
C SER A 94 15.93 -2.84 7.09
N TYR A 95 15.22 -1.74 7.36
CA TYR A 95 13.75 -1.78 7.42
C TYR A 95 13.12 -2.01 6.04
N LEU A 96 13.68 -1.45 4.98
CA LEU A 96 13.24 -1.75 3.62
C LEU A 96 13.43 -3.22 3.26
N GLN A 97 14.53 -3.85 3.69
CA GLN A 97 14.76 -5.29 3.54
C GLN A 97 13.72 -6.12 4.32
N GLU A 98 13.39 -5.74 5.54
CA GLU A 98 12.34 -6.36 6.34
C GLU A 98 10.96 -6.27 5.66
N LEU A 99 10.60 -5.11 5.14
CA LEU A 99 9.38 -4.90 4.38
C LEU A 99 9.35 -5.80 3.12
N LYS A 100 10.46 -5.84 2.38
CA LYS A 100 10.59 -6.69 1.18
C LYS A 100 10.42 -8.17 1.53
N ALA A 101 11.02 -8.65 2.60
CA ALA A 101 10.88 -10.03 3.06
C ALA A 101 9.42 -10.38 3.42
N GLN A 102 8.63 -9.40 3.85
CA GLN A 102 7.20 -9.55 4.18
C GLN A 102 6.27 -9.37 2.98
N GLY A 103 6.80 -9.21 1.76
CA GLY A 103 6.00 -9.13 0.53
C GLY A 103 5.73 -7.72 0.02
N ILE A 104 6.38 -6.71 0.57
CA ILE A 104 6.37 -5.37 0.00
C ILE A 104 7.30 -5.34 -1.22
N VAL A 105 6.80 -4.82 -2.33
CA VAL A 105 7.52 -4.78 -3.60
C VAL A 105 7.85 -3.35 -4.06
N GLY A 106 7.32 -2.35 -3.37
CA GLY A 106 7.56 -0.95 -3.70
C GLY A 106 7.07 0.00 -2.61
N ILE A 107 7.30 1.29 -2.84
CA ILE A 107 6.95 2.39 -1.93
C ILE A 107 6.05 3.39 -2.66
N ALA A 108 5.06 3.92 -1.94
CA ALA A 108 4.14 4.93 -2.46
C ALA A 108 4.62 6.35 -2.10
N PHE A 109 4.75 7.21 -3.12
CA PHE A 109 4.93 8.64 -2.98
C PHE A 109 3.65 9.35 -3.39
N ASN A 110 3.00 10.03 -2.43
CA ASN A 110 1.75 10.76 -2.69
C ASN A 110 2.01 12.27 -2.70
N TYR A 111 2.46 12.79 -3.83
CA TYR A 111 2.68 14.22 -4.03
C TYR A 111 1.39 15.04 -4.01
N ALA A 112 0.26 14.43 -4.38
CA ALA A 112 -1.05 15.10 -4.30
C ALA A 112 -1.43 15.44 -2.86
N LEU A 113 -1.09 14.55 -1.90
CA LEU A 113 -1.40 14.74 -0.48
C LEU A 113 -0.35 15.60 0.23
N HIS A 114 0.93 15.29 0.04
CA HIS A 114 2.01 15.85 0.85
C HIS A 114 2.75 17.02 0.17
N GLY A 115 2.59 17.19 -1.14
CA GLY A 115 3.31 18.19 -1.93
C GLY A 115 4.76 17.79 -2.24
N LEU A 116 5.40 18.57 -3.12
CA LEU A 116 6.76 18.28 -3.60
C LEU A 116 7.82 18.39 -2.49
N GLY A 117 7.66 19.34 -1.57
CA GLY A 117 8.61 19.57 -0.49
C GLY A 117 8.78 18.39 0.46
N HIS A 118 7.73 17.61 0.68
CA HIS A 118 7.76 16.43 1.54
C HIS A 118 8.76 15.37 1.06
N TYR A 119 8.94 15.25 -0.25
CA TYR A 119 9.83 14.27 -0.87
C TYR A 119 11.09 14.90 -1.48
N ALA A 120 11.44 16.14 -1.11
CA ALA A 120 12.56 16.85 -1.73
C ALA A 120 13.90 16.12 -1.53
N ASP A 121 14.12 15.52 -0.36
CA ASP A 121 15.38 14.86 0.03
C ASP A 121 15.30 13.32 -0.09
N ASN A 122 14.65 12.80 -1.13
CA ASN A 122 14.44 11.37 -1.29
C ASN A 122 15.55 10.63 -2.03
N ALA A 123 16.62 11.30 -2.50
CA ALA A 123 17.66 10.68 -3.33
C ALA A 123 18.30 9.44 -2.68
N ALA A 124 18.57 9.52 -1.38
CA ALA A 124 19.14 8.38 -0.64
C ALA A 124 18.15 7.21 -0.52
N LEU A 125 16.86 7.49 -0.33
CA LEU A 125 15.81 6.48 -0.34
C LEU A 125 15.70 5.82 -1.71
N MET A 126 15.69 6.61 -2.79
CA MET A 126 15.63 6.11 -4.17
C MET A 126 16.79 5.18 -4.49
N ALA A 127 18.03 5.52 -4.07
CA ALA A 127 19.18 4.64 -4.25
C ALA A 127 19.00 3.29 -3.53
N ARG A 128 18.55 3.31 -2.26
CA ARG A 128 18.26 2.08 -1.50
C ARG A 128 17.18 1.22 -2.16
N LEU A 129 16.11 1.83 -2.67
CA LEU A 129 15.04 1.11 -3.37
C LEU A 129 15.56 0.45 -4.66
N ALA A 130 16.40 1.16 -5.42
CA ALA A 130 17.03 0.62 -6.62
C ALA A 130 17.93 -0.59 -6.31
N GLU A 131 18.79 -0.49 -5.28
CA GLU A 131 19.64 -1.59 -4.83
C GLU A 131 18.81 -2.82 -4.40
N LEU A 132 17.66 -2.60 -3.79
CA LEU A 132 16.74 -3.66 -3.37
C LEU A 132 15.83 -4.17 -4.50
N GLY A 133 15.85 -3.57 -5.68
CA GLY A 133 14.92 -3.91 -6.76
C GLY A 133 13.46 -3.66 -6.37
N MET A 134 13.21 -2.64 -5.57
CA MET A 134 11.88 -2.17 -5.22
C MET A 134 11.48 -1.01 -6.12
N PHE A 135 10.21 -0.95 -6.52
CA PHE A 135 9.74 0.13 -7.37
C PHE A 135 9.06 1.26 -6.57
N VAL A 136 8.82 2.38 -7.23
CA VAL A 136 8.11 3.53 -6.66
C VAL A 136 6.80 3.72 -7.41
N GLN A 137 5.72 3.85 -6.66
CA GLN A 137 4.43 4.28 -7.17
C GLN A 137 4.25 5.76 -6.83
N VAL A 138 4.02 6.58 -7.84
CA VAL A 138 3.87 8.03 -7.68
C VAL A 138 2.44 8.44 -7.96
N GLN A 139 1.82 9.13 -7.00
CA GLN A 139 0.52 9.80 -7.16
C GLN A 139 0.74 11.30 -7.21
N PHE A 140 0.23 11.94 -8.25
CA PHE A 140 0.28 13.41 -8.43
C PHE A 140 -1.02 13.90 -9.06
N GLU A 141 -1.32 15.17 -8.85
CA GLU A 141 -2.42 15.86 -9.50
C GLU A 141 -1.88 16.95 -10.43
N LEU A 142 -2.39 17.00 -11.65
CA LEU A 142 -2.18 18.14 -12.52
C LEU A 142 -3.21 19.21 -12.11
N ARG A 143 -2.74 20.27 -11.48
CA ARG A 143 -3.57 21.48 -11.31
C ARG A 143 -3.54 22.25 -12.62
N SER A 144 -4.69 22.33 -13.26
CA SER A 144 -4.92 23.19 -14.42
C SER A 144 -4.94 24.67 -14.01
#